data_eb50326739808611355b96a7f829b9d4
#
_entry.id   eb50326739808611355b96a7f829b9d4
#
_cell.length_a   1.000
_cell.length_b   1.000
_cell.length_c   1.000
_cell.angle_alpha   90.00
_cell.angle_beta   90.00
_cell.angle_gamma   90.00
#
_symmetry.space_group_name_H-M   'P 1'
#
loop_
_entity.id
_entity.type
_entity.pdbx_description
1 polymer ?
#
loop_
_entity_poly.entity_id
_entity_poly.type
_entity_poly.pdbx_seq_one_letter_code
_entity_poly.pdbx_strand_id
1 'polypeptide(L)'
;MSIAITEQPNYAAYSVEELEDVLENIDKQAFPERYQAAKNELAAKRATLPPENATDSALQDEYFTRPKWSELHPITRISNGAFLVLIGALIVSAFTNFIVINAWLNNSTWAIVLFTFVYCAFYYLSISIDKRQARFVMKDWRGKVTIFTMPFLGLIFTWNFIDRALPYTLHLASGKQETELKFAYEKGSGSKHCRHSLLLKESGTLSDGRLCLNQSEHKRLPNKGWVYVKGSESGFGFDIEGYRFR
;
A
#
# COMPACT_ATOMS: atom_id res chain seq x y z
N MET A 1 -24.92 36.85 49.10
CA MET A 1 -25.15 38.04 48.28
C MET A 1 -25.53 37.59 46.89
N SER A 2 -26.84 37.65 46.52
CA SER A 2 -27.33 37.35 45.17
C SER A 2 -27.20 38.60 44.34
N ILE A 3 -26.23 38.66 43.42
CA ILE A 3 -26.16 39.74 42.44
C ILE A 3 -27.28 39.43 41.44
N ALA A 4 -28.37 40.23 41.51
CA ALA A 4 -29.42 40.19 40.51
C ALA A 4 -28.85 40.77 39.21
N ILE A 5 -28.45 39.92 38.28
CA ILE A 5 -28.07 40.29 36.92
C ILE A 5 -29.38 40.62 36.18
N THR A 6 -29.87 41.85 36.35
CA THR A 6 -31.11 42.32 35.75
C THR A 6 -30.93 42.97 34.35
N GLU A 7 -29.68 43.20 33.93
CA GLU A 7 -29.41 43.73 32.61
C GLU A 7 -29.42 42.63 31.55
N GLN A 8 -30.23 42.83 30.52
CA GLN A 8 -30.25 41.98 29.35
C GLN A 8 -28.94 42.21 28.55
N PRO A 9 -28.16 41.17 28.25
CA PRO A 9 -26.94 41.33 27.45
C PRO A 9 -27.26 41.89 26.07
N ASN A 10 -26.40 42.80 25.60
CA ASN A 10 -26.54 43.38 24.24
C ASN A 10 -25.93 42.38 23.21
N TYR A 11 -26.74 41.40 22.79
CA TYR A 11 -26.32 40.36 21.83
C TYR A 11 -25.96 40.93 20.45
N ALA A 12 -26.38 42.14 20.09
CA ALA A 12 -25.99 42.78 18.84
C ALA A 12 -24.48 43.07 18.75
N ALA A 13 -23.81 43.24 19.89
CA ALA A 13 -22.38 43.48 19.97
C ALA A 13 -21.52 42.21 19.88
N TYR A 14 -22.12 41.02 20.03
CA TYR A 14 -21.41 39.73 20.06
C TYR A 14 -21.06 39.25 18.65
N SER A 15 -19.95 38.61 18.49
CA SER A 15 -19.58 37.90 17.24
C SER A 15 -20.46 36.64 17.04
N VAL A 16 -20.40 36.03 15.86
CA VAL A 16 -21.12 34.78 15.57
C VAL A 16 -20.65 33.67 16.50
N GLU A 17 -19.34 33.53 16.71
CA GLU A 17 -18.72 32.52 17.59
C GLU A 17 -19.15 32.72 19.05
N GLU A 18 -19.17 33.97 19.54
CA GLU A 18 -19.62 34.29 20.89
C GLU A 18 -21.10 33.99 21.09
N LEU A 19 -21.95 34.21 20.07
CA LEU A 19 -23.37 33.88 20.13
C LEU A 19 -23.60 32.34 20.12
N GLU A 20 -22.79 31.60 19.40
CA GLU A 20 -22.81 30.12 19.42
C GLU A 20 -22.43 29.58 20.80
N ASP A 21 -21.36 30.11 21.40
CA ASP A 21 -20.93 29.76 22.75
C ASP A 21 -22.01 30.07 23.80
N VAL A 22 -22.64 31.26 23.70
CA VAL A 22 -23.78 31.61 24.57
C VAL A 22 -24.92 30.65 24.41
N LEU A 23 -25.31 30.26 23.19
CA LEU A 23 -26.41 29.33 22.94
C LEU A 23 -26.12 27.91 23.43
N GLU A 24 -24.88 27.50 23.44
CA GLU A 24 -24.46 26.19 23.96
C GLU A 24 -24.48 26.14 25.49
N ASN A 25 -24.10 27.26 26.15
CA ASN A 25 -23.93 27.31 27.59
C ASN A 25 -25.12 27.88 28.37
N ILE A 26 -26.10 28.55 27.71
CA ILE A 26 -27.27 29.14 28.38
C ILE A 26 -28.28 28.08 28.81
N ASP A 27 -28.75 28.17 30.05
CA ASP A 27 -29.87 27.35 30.51
C ASP A 27 -31.19 27.83 29.87
N LYS A 28 -31.67 27.02 28.93
CA LYS A 28 -32.87 27.34 28.12
C LYS A 28 -34.15 27.35 28.95
N GLN A 29 -34.19 26.66 30.09
CA GLN A 29 -35.35 26.58 30.96
C GLN A 29 -35.37 27.78 31.94
N ALA A 30 -34.21 28.15 32.44
CA ALA A 30 -34.07 29.26 33.37
C ALA A 30 -34.14 30.60 32.67
N PHE A 31 -33.68 30.72 31.42
CA PHE A 31 -33.57 32.01 30.68
C PHE A 31 -34.10 31.92 29.24
N PRO A 32 -35.39 31.58 29.04
CA PRO A 32 -35.94 31.33 27.69
C PRO A 32 -35.91 32.58 26.80
N GLU A 33 -36.13 33.76 27.36
CA GLU A 33 -36.10 35.02 26.60
C GLU A 33 -34.70 35.38 26.10
N ARG A 34 -33.69 35.18 26.95
CA ARG A 34 -32.29 35.42 26.56
C ARG A 34 -31.82 34.45 25.49
N TYR A 35 -32.21 33.18 25.62
CA TYR A 35 -31.91 32.16 24.60
C TYR A 35 -32.53 32.56 23.25
N GLN A 36 -33.80 32.99 23.24
CA GLN A 36 -34.47 33.38 22.01
C GLN A 36 -33.87 34.65 21.40
N ALA A 37 -33.47 35.62 22.21
CA ALA A 37 -32.81 36.85 21.75
C ALA A 37 -31.44 36.56 21.11
N ALA A 38 -30.62 35.74 21.75
CA ALA A 38 -29.31 35.32 21.19
C ALA A 38 -29.49 34.52 19.88
N LYS A 39 -30.49 33.64 19.80
CA LYS A 39 -30.81 32.87 18.60
C LYS A 39 -31.26 33.73 17.43
N ASN A 40 -32.10 34.74 17.69
CA ASN A 40 -32.57 35.66 16.66
C ASN A 40 -31.42 36.53 16.13
N GLU A 41 -30.55 37.00 17.00
CA GLU A 41 -29.37 37.79 16.62
C GLU A 41 -28.38 36.96 15.80
N LEU A 42 -28.12 35.70 16.18
CA LEU A 42 -27.29 34.80 15.42
C LEU A 42 -27.86 34.56 14.02
N ALA A 43 -29.19 34.36 13.91
CA ALA A 43 -29.86 34.17 12.62
C ALA A 43 -29.75 35.45 11.75
N ALA A 44 -29.91 36.63 12.32
CA ALA A 44 -29.78 37.92 11.62
C ALA A 44 -28.35 38.13 11.12
N LYS A 45 -27.35 37.86 11.95
CA LYS A 45 -25.93 37.97 11.55
C LYS A 45 -25.55 36.96 10.47
N ARG A 46 -26.02 35.72 10.55
CA ARG A 46 -25.81 34.71 9.50
C ARG A 46 -26.49 35.08 8.18
N ALA A 47 -27.65 35.76 8.22
CA ALA A 47 -28.32 36.21 7.01
C ALA A 47 -27.63 37.43 6.34
N THR A 48 -26.89 38.24 7.10
CA THR A 48 -26.16 39.40 6.58
C THR A 48 -24.72 39.08 6.17
N LEU A 49 -24.17 37.97 6.63
CA LEU A 49 -22.89 37.48 6.13
C LEU A 49 -23.09 37.02 4.67
N PRO A 50 -22.22 37.43 3.73
CA PRO A 50 -22.19 36.78 2.40
C PRO A 50 -22.07 35.27 2.62
N PRO A 51 -22.58 34.41 1.72
CA PRO A 51 -22.48 32.95 1.86
C PRO A 51 -21.00 32.53 1.82
N GLU A 52 -20.30 32.77 2.91
CA GLU A 52 -18.88 32.48 3.12
C GLU A 52 -18.61 30.97 2.98
N ASN A 53 -19.64 30.17 3.20
CA ASN A 53 -19.54 28.73 3.21
C ASN A 53 -19.72 28.05 1.84
N ALA A 54 -20.25 28.75 0.83
CA ALA A 54 -20.38 28.11 -0.49
C ALA A 54 -19.06 28.14 -1.28
N THR A 55 -18.25 29.20 -1.07
CA THR A 55 -16.94 29.30 -1.75
C THR A 55 -15.86 28.57 -1.00
N ASP A 56 -15.86 28.60 0.34
CA ASP A 56 -14.86 27.90 1.14
C ASP A 56 -15.10 26.39 1.20
N SER A 57 -16.35 25.94 1.30
CA SER A 57 -16.64 24.50 1.22
C SER A 57 -16.37 23.94 -0.17
N ALA A 58 -16.72 24.64 -1.25
CA ALA A 58 -16.38 24.23 -2.60
C ALA A 58 -14.87 24.27 -2.86
N LEU A 59 -14.17 25.28 -2.35
CA LEU A 59 -12.71 25.33 -2.40
C LEU A 59 -12.07 24.25 -1.50
N GLN A 60 -12.62 24.00 -0.31
CA GLN A 60 -12.16 22.92 0.55
C GLN A 60 -12.41 21.54 -0.08
N ASP A 61 -13.59 21.30 -0.66
CA ASP A 61 -13.89 20.04 -1.34
C ASP A 61 -13.02 19.85 -2.58
N GLU A 62 -12.71 20.89 -3.35
CA GLU A 62 -11.77 20.83 -4.47
C GLU A 62 -10.33 20.59 -3.99
N TYR A 63 -9.93 21.15 -2.85
CA TYR A 63 -8.62 20.93 -2.25
C TYR A 63 -8.44 19.50 -1.68
N PHE A 64 -9.53 18.81 -1.34
CA PHE A 64 -9.51 17.50 -0.70
C PHE A 64 -9.90 16.34 -1.62
N THR A 65 -10.31 16.62 -2.86
CA THR A 65 -10.51 15.56 -3.86
C THR A 65 -9.17 14.95 -4.27
N ARG A 66 -9.17 13.63 -4.44
CA ARG A 66 -7.98 12.92 -4.93
C ARG A 66 -7.58 13.48 -6.31
N PRO A 67 -6.34 13.96 -6.48
CA PRO A 67 -5.91 14.51 -7.75
C PRO A 67 -6.04 13.46 -8.86
N LYS A 68 -6.54 13.87 -10.02
CA LYS A 68 -6.59 12.99 -11.19
C LYS A 68 -5.17 12.68 -11.67
N TRP A 69 -4.98 11.52 -12.28
CA TRP A 69 -3.67 11.10 -12.79
C TRP A 69 -3.03 12.13 -13.72
N SER A 70 -3.83 12.78 -14.57
CA SER A 70 -3.37 13.82 -15.50
C SER A 70 -2.92 15.11 -14.82
N GLU A 71 -3.34 15.36 -13.58
CA GLU A 71 -3.02 16.58 -12.82
C GLU A 71 -1.77 16.43 -11.96
N LEU A 72 -1.30 15.18 -11.79
CA LEU A 72 -0.10 14.89 -11.01
C LEU A 72 1.17 15.37 -11.73
N HIS A 73 2.14 15.82 -10.97
CA HIS A 73 3.47 16.15 -11.48
C HIS A 73 4.10 14.91 -12.17
N PRO A 74 4.87 15.05 -13.26
CA PRO A 74 5.48 13.92 -13.97
C PRO A 74 6.26 12.95 -13.07
N ILE A 75 7.04 13.47 -12.12
CA ILE A 75 7.80 12.66 -11.14
C ILE A 75 6.84 11.81 -10.29
N THR A 76 5.72 12.37 -9.87
CA THR A 76 4.69 11.68 -9.11
C THR A 76 4.04 10.56 -9.92
N ARG A 77 3.77 10.79 -11.20
CA ARG A 77 3.26 9.74 -12.11
C ARG A 77 4.25 8.60 -12.26
N ILE A 78 5.53 8.91 -12.44
CA ILE A 78 6.60 7.91 -12.54
C ILE A 78 6.69 7.11 -11.24
N SER A 79 6.72 7.76 -10.08
CA SER A 79 6.79 7.10 -8.78
C SER A 79 5.60 6.17 -8.53
N ASN A 80 4.37 6.64 -8.80
CA ASN A 80 3.15 5.85 -8.66
C ASN A 80 3.10 4.71 -9.70
N GLY A 81 3.55 4.95 -10.93
CA GLY A 81 3.68 3.93 -11.97
C GLY A 81 4.66 2.82 -11.58
N ALA A 82 5.84 3.19 -11.07
CA ALA A 82 6.81 2.24 -10.55
C ALA A 82 6.23 1.38 -9.40
N PHE A 83 5.48 2.00 -8.50
CA PHE A 83 4.80 1.26 -7.43
C PHE A 83 3.80 0.24 -7.95
N LEU A 84 3.00 0.59 -8.96
CA LEU A 84 2.07 -0.35 -9.61
C LEU A 84 2.80 -1.50 -10.29
N VAL A 85 3.94 -1.25 -10.94
CA VAL A 85 4.78 -2.30 -11.54
C VAL A 85 5.30 -3.24 -10.46
N LEU A 86 5.78 -2.72 -9.32
CA LEU A 86 6.26 -3.53 -8.20
C LEU A 86 5.15 -4.39 -7.58
N ILE A 87 3.93 -3.85 -7.46
CA ILE A 87 2.75 -4.64 -7.03
C ILE A 87 2.43 -5.73 -8.05
N GLY A 88 2.41 -5.41 -9.34
CA GLY A 88 2.19 -6.38 -10.41
C GLY A 88 3.22 -7.51 -10.36
N ALA A 89 4.48 -7.17 -10.16
CA ALA A 89 5.57 -8.13 -10.00
C ALA A 89 5.37 -9.05 -8.79
N LEU A 90 4.92 -8.51 -7.65
CA LEU A 90 4.58 -9.31 -6.47
C LEU A 90 3.46 -10.32 -6.78
N ILE A 91 2.42 -9.90 -7.49
CA ILE A 91 1.32 -10.77 -7.90
C ILE A 91 1.85 -11.89 -8.80
N VAL A 92 2.59 -11.55 -9.86
CA VAL A 92 3.18 -12.54 -10.78
C VAL A 92 4.04 -13.54 -10.01
N SER A 93 4.93 -13.08 -9.13
CA SER A 93 5.82 -13.95 -8.36
C SER A 93 5.08 -14.92 -7.44
N ALA A 94 3.86 -14.57 -7.00
CA ALA A 94 3.05 -15.44 -6.15
C ALA A 94 2.40 -16.61 -6.90
N PHE A 95 2.25 -16.49 -8.23
CA PHE A 95 1.61 -17.51 -9.07
C PHE A 95 2.57 -18.31 -9.94
N THR A 96 3.87 -18.01 -9.93
CA THR A 96 4.87 -18.73 -10.72
C THR A 96 5.58 -19.81 -9.88
N ASN A 97 5.83 -20.95 -10.48
CA ASN A 97 6.65 -22.04 -9.91
C ASN A 97 8.10 -21.95 -10.42
N PHE A 98 8.62 -20.73 -10.51
CA PHE A 98 9.94 -20.45 -11.07
C PHE A 98 11.04 -20.59 -10.01
N ILE A 99 12.09 -21.35 -10.34
CA ILE A 99 13.28 -21.53 -9.50
C ILE A 99 14.42 -20.71 -10.10
N VAL A 100 14.95 -19.77 -9.32
CA VAL A 100 16.01 -18.86 -9.74
C VAL A 100 17.40 -19.50 -9.58
N ILE A 101 18.38 -19.12 -10.39
CA ILE A 101 19.75 -19.58 -10.21
C ILE A 101 20.43 -18.94 -8.99
N ASN A 102 21.27 -19.70 -8.28
CA ASN A 102 22.00 -19.23 -7.10
C ASN A 102 22.91 -18.04 -7.38
N ALA A 103 23.58 -18.02 -8.53
CA ALA A 103 24.43 -16.90 -8.92
C ALA A 103 23.67 -15.56 -8.98
N TRP A 104 22.40 -15.59 -9.41
CA TRP A 104 21.55 -14.40 -9.39
C TRP A 104 21.26 -13.95 -7.97
N LEU A 105 20.79 -14.86 -7.11
CA LEU A 105 20.44 -14.54 -5.72
C LEU A 105 21.64 -14.01 -4.91
N ASN A 106 22.81 -14.59 -5.10
CA ASN A 106 24.02 -14.16 -4.41
C ASN A 106 24.46 -12.73 -4.80
N ASN A 107 24.17 -12.30 -6.03
CA ASN A 107 24.55 -10.99 -6.53
C ASN A 107 23.42 -9.95 -6.47
N SER A 108 22.18 -10.35 -6.17
CA SER A 108 21.01 -9.47 -6.20
C SER A 108 20.94 -8.49 -5.01
N THR A 109 21.59 -8.79 -3.89
CA THR A 109 21.50 -8.00 -2.65
C THR A 109 21.84 -6.51 -2.86
N TRP A 110 22.93 -6.21 -3.56
CA TRP A 110 23.30 -4.83 -3.85
C TRP A 110 22.33 -4.13 -4.79
N ALA A 111 21.78 -4.87 -5.76
CA ALA A 111 20.75 -4.36 -6.65
C ALA A 111 19.48 -4.02 -5.86
N ILE A 112 19.06 -4.89 -4.94
CA ILE A 112 17.88 -4.65 -4.07
C ILE A 112 18.07 -3.37 -3.26
N VAL A 113 19.22 -3.21 -2.59
CA VAL A 113 19.51 -2.01 -1.79
C VAL A 113 19.48 -0.75 -2.66
N LEU A 114 20.17 -0.78 -3.82
CA LEU A 114 20.23 0.35 -4.74
C LEU A 114 18.85 0.74 -5.27
N PHE A 115 18.09 -0.25 -5.78
CA PHE A 115 16.74 0.00 -6.31
C PHE A 115 15.79 0.50 -5.23
N THR A 116 15.86 -0.05 -4.01
CA THR A 116 15.06 0.43 -2.88
C THR A 116 15.40 1.88 -2.57
N PHE A 117 16.69 2.22 -2.50
CA PHE A 117 17.12 3.60 -2.24
C PHE A 117 16.64 4.57 -3.33
N VAL A 118 16.83 4.21 -4.60
CA VAL A 118 16.36 5.01 -5.74
C VAL A 118 14.84 5.19 -5.70
N TYR A 119 14.10 4.12 -5.47
CA TYR A 119 12.64 4.18 -5.35
C TYR A 119 12.20 5.10 -4.22
N CYS A 120 12.77 4.96 -3.02
CA CYS A 120 12.47 5.82 -1.88
C CYS A 120 12.81 7.29 -2.16
N ALA A 121 13.98 7.54 -2.79
CA ALA A 121 14.37 8.89 -3.17
C ALA A 121 13.35 9.52 -4.14
N PHE A 122 12.91 8.80 -5.17
CA PHE A 122 11.87 9.26 -6.08
C PHE A 122 10.54 9.49 -5.38
N TYR A 123 10.15 8.61 -4.47
CA TYR A 123 8.91 8.74 -3.70
C TYR A 123 8.92 10.01 -2.84
N TYR A 124 9.96 10.23 -2.04
CA TYR A 124 10.07 11.42 -1.20
C TYR A 124 10.22 12.70 -2.02
N LEU A 125 10.95 12.64 -3.13
CA LEU A 125 11.08 13.76 -4.06
C LEU A 125 9.72 14.14 -4.67
N SER A 126 8.90 13.14 -5.03
CA SER A 126 7.55 13.36 -5.56
C SER A 126 6.65 14.09 -4.55
N ILE A 127 6.70 13.71 -3.27
CA ILE A 127 5.97 14.39 -2.19
C ILE A 127 6.48 15.81 -1.98
N SER A 128 7.79 16.03 -2.08
CA SER A 128 8.39 17.35 -1.88
C SER A 128 8.04 18.34 -3.00
N ILE A 129 7.96 17.87 -4.24
CA ILE A 129 7.69 18.71 -5.42
C ILE A 129 6.18 18.89 -5.62
N ASP A 130 5.40 17.84 -5.49
CA ASP A 130 3.96 17.88 -5.73
C ASP A 130 3.22 18.27 -4.44
N LYS A 131 3.05 19.57 -4.24
CA LYS A 131 2.36 20.14 -3.05
C LYS A 131 0.91 19.64 -2.92
N ARG A 132 0.25 19.26 -4.02
CA ARG A 132 -1.11 18.75 -4.04
C ARG A 132 -1.15 17.33 -3.45
N GLN A 133 -0.25 16.46 -3.92
CA GLN A 133 -0.10 15.12 -3.36
C GLN A 133 0.38 15.17 -1.90
N ALA A 134 1.34 16.04 -1.57
CA ALA A 134 1.82 16.21 -0.20
C ALA A 134 0.68 16.51 0.77
N ARG A 135 -0.19 17.48 0.43
CA ARG A 135 -1.34 17.85 1.24
C ARG A 135 -2.32 16.69 1.39
N PHE A 136 -2.65 16.01 0.29
CA PHE A 136 -3.54 14.85 0.32
C PHE A 136 -3.00 13.73 1.23
N VAL A 137 -1.71 13.41 1.12
CA VAL A 137 -1.09 12.33 1.93
C VAL A 137 -0.92 12.76 3.39
N MET A 138 -0.63 14.04 3.66
CA MET A 138 -0.40 14.53 5.03
C MET A 138 -1.69 14.88 5.79
N LYS A 139 -2.84 14.94 5.12
CA LYS A 139 -4.13 15.27 5.73
C LYS A 139 -4.48 14.32 6.87
N ASP A 140 -4.40 13.03 6.63
CA ASP A 140 -4.81 12.01 7.57
C ASP A 140 -3.62 11.31 8.24
N TRP A 141 -3.82 10.81 9.45
CA TRP A 141 -2.83 10.01 10.15
C TRP A 141 -2.39 8.79 9.33
N ARG A 142 -3.30 8.21 8.54
CA ARG A 142 -3.03 7.07 7.64
C ARG A 142 -1.99 7.43 6.57
N GLY A 143 -2.08 8.60 6.00
CA GLY A 143 -1.10 9.09 5.04
C GLY A 143 0.27 9.29 5.68
N LYS A 144 0.34 9.84 6.89
CA LYS A 144 1.59 9.99 7.65
C LYS A 144 2.24 8.63 7.94
N VAL A 145 1.43 7.64 8.34
CA VAL A 145 1.90 6.25 8.53
C VAL A 145 2.43 5.68 7.21
N THR A 146 1.74 5.91 6.09
CA THR A 146 2.18 5.45 4.77
C THR A 146 3.54 6.01 4.41
N ILE A 147 3.79 7.31 4.63
CA ILE A 147 5.10 7.93 4.39
C ILE A 147 6.21 7.21 5.18
N PHE A 148 5.93 6.93 6.46
CA PHE A 148 6.91 6.28 7.34
C PHE A 148 7.14 4.80 6.98
N THR A 149 6.11 4.09 6.54
CA THR A 149 6.20 2.66 6.19
C THR A 149 6.70 2.41 4.78
N MET A 150 6.73 3.43 3.91
CA MET A 150 7.12 3.29 2.50
C MET A 150 8.52 2.70 2.27
N PRO A 151 9.58 3.02 3.04
CA PRO A 151 10.87 2.38 2.89
C PRO A 151 10.83 0.86 3.10
N PHE A 152 10.06 0.40 4.08
CA PHE A 152 9.91 -1.03 4.36
C PHE A 152 9.11 -1.75 3.27
N LEU A 153 8.02 -1.14 2.81
CA LEU A 153 7.24 -1.66 1.69
C LEU A 153 8.07 -1.67 0.40
N GLY A 154 8.81 -0.58 0.15
CA GLY A 154 9.73 -0.47 -0.97
C GLY A 154 10.77 -1.60 -0.97
N LEU A 155 11.36 -1.92 0.18
CA LEU A 155 12.31 -3.02 0.32
C LEU A 155 11.66 -4.37 -0.01
N ILE A 156 10.48 -4.67 0.55
CA ILE A 156 9.77 -5.92 0.30
C ILE A 156 9.40 -6.08 -1.17
N PHE A 157 8.88 -5.03 -1.80
CA PHE A 157 8.49 -5.06 -3.20
C PHE A 157 9.69 -5.17 -4.13
N THR A 158 10.74 -4.40 -3.87
CA THR A 158 11.99 -4.44 -4.67
C THR A 158 12.66 -5.80 -4.55
N TRP A 159 12.68 -6.39 -3.37
CA TRP A 159 13.18 -7.74 -3.17
C TRP A 159 12.44 -8.75 -4.05
N ASN A 160 11.11 -8.79 -3.94
CA ASN A 160 10.32 -9.70 -4.79
C ASN A 160 10.50 -9.44 -6.28
N PHE A 161 10.63 -8.17 -6.68
CA PHE A 161 10.87 -7.81 -8.06
C PHE A 161 12.23 -8.34 -8.56
N ILE A 162 13.30 -8.05 -7.84
CA ILE A 162 14.67 -8.40 -8.25
C ILE A 162 14.90 -9.92 -8.15
N ASP A 163 14.45 -10.58 -7.08
CA ASP A 163 14.77 -12.00 -6.85
C ASP A 163 13.84 -12.94 -7.61
N ARG A 164 12.66 -12.51 -8.03
CA ARG A 164 11.68 -13.40 -8.66
C ARG A 164 11.11 -12.88 -9.97
N ALA A 165 10.50 -11.70 -9.97
CA ALA A 165 9.78 -11.23 -11.14
C ALA A 165 10.72 -10.88 -12.29
N LEU A 166 11.85 -10.23 -12.01
CA LEU A 166 12.82 -9.85 -13.03
C LEU A 166 13.47 -11.08 -13.70
N PRO A 167 14.06 -12.06 -12.94
CA PRO A 167 14.62 -13.25 -13.59
C PRO A 167 13.56 -14.08 -14.33
N TYR A 168 12.32 -14.13 -13.85
CA TYR A 168 11.22 -14.78 -14.55
C TYR A 168 10.89 -14.08 -15.88
N THR A 169 10.81 -12.76 -15.90
CA THR A 169 10.56 -12.02 -17.15
C THR A 169 11.71 -12.16 -18.16
N LEU A 170 12.96 -12.17 -17.66
CA LEU A 170 14.13 -12.44 -18.49
C LEU A 170 14.13 -13.88 -19.01
N HIS A 171 13.72 -14.85 -18.19
CA HIS A 171 13.52 -16.23 -18.62
C HIS A 171 12.49 -16.33 -19.76
N LEU A 172 11.36 -15.62 -19.66
CA LEU A 172 10.34 -15.60 -20.71
C LEU A 172 10.86 -14.99 -22.03
N ALA A 173 11.75 -14.00 -21.95
CA ALA A 173 12.32 -13.32 -23.11
C ALA A 173 13.55 -14.02 -23.71
N SER A 174 14.21 -14.90 -22.94
CA SER A 174 15.40 -15.64 -23.37
C SER A 174 15.03 -16.95 -24.11
N GLY A 175 16.00 -17.49 -24.83
CA GLY A 175 15.87 -18.84 -25.40
C GLY A 175 15.70 -19.89 -24.30
N LYS A 176 14.65 -20.71 -24.41
CA LYS A 176 14.31 -21.76 -23.44
C LYS A 176 14.68 -23.13 -24.00
N GLN A 177 15.18 -23.98 -23.13
CA GLN A 177 15.42 -25.38 -23.44
C GLN A 177 14.53 -26.25 -22.56
N GLU A 178 13.70 -27.08 -23.17
CA GLU A 178 12.95 -28.09 -22.41
C GLU A 178 13.95 -29.10 -21.85
N THR A 179 13.89 -29.30 -20.54
CA THR A 179 14.77 -30.25 -19.85
C THR A 179 14.03 -30.93 -18.70
N GLU A 180 14.56 -32.05 -18.26
CA GLU A 180 14.09 -32.77 -17.10
C GLU A 180 15.23 -32.84 -16.07
N LEU A 181 14.99 -32.23 -14.92
CA LEU A 181 15.96 -32.14 -13.84
C LEU A 181 15.54 -33.04 -12.67
N LYS A 182 16.53 -33.62 -11.99
CA LYS A 182 16.33 -34.44 -10.81
C LYS A 182 16.61 -33.60 -9.57
N PHE A 183 15.62 -33.46 -8.69
CA PHE A 183 15.74 -32.76 -7.43
C PHE A 183 15.61 -33.72 -6.24
N ALA A 184 16.43 -33.51 -5.21
CA ALA A 184 16.17 -34.05 -3.91
C ALA A 184 15.02 -33.27 -3.28
N TYR A 185 14.06 -33.93 -2.65
CA TYR A 185 12.99 -33.26 -1.96
C TYR A 185 12.91 -33.66 -0.49
N GLU A 186 12.34 -32.76 0.30
CA GLU A 186 11.91 -32.98 1.66
C GLU A 186 10.47 -32.48 1.82
N LYS A 187 9.61 -33.23 2.56
CA LYS A 187 8.25 -32.74 2.85
C LYS A 187 8.31 -31.45 3.65
N GLY A 188 7.73 -30.39 3.11
CA GLY A 188 7.70 -29.09 3.73
C GLY A 188 6.46 -28.87 4.59
N SER A 189 6.53 -27.90 5.50
CA SER A 189 5.35 -27.39 6.17
C SER A 189 4.47 -26.68 5.14
N GLY A 190 3.19 -27.03 5.08
CA GLY A 190 2.25 -26.42 4.16
C GLY A 190 2.04 -24.94 4.45
N SER A 191 1.71 -24.18 3.41
CA SER A 191 1.25 -22.78 3.50
C SER A 191 -0.23 -22.68 3.16
N LYS A 192 -0.83 -21.52 3.36
CA LYS A 192 -2.25 -21.28 3.02
C LYS A 192 -2.59 -21.61 1.56
N HIS A 193 -1.65 -21.39 0.64
CA HIS A 193 -1.83 -21.63 -0.80
C HIS A 193 -1.24 -22.99 -1.28
N CYS A 194 -0.40 -23.63 -0.48
CA CYS A 194 0.25 -24.89 -0.80
C CYS A 194 0.29 -25.77 0.46
N ARG A 195 -0.86 -26.39 0.79
CA ARG A 195 -1.00 -27.19 2.02
C ARG A 195 -0.12 -28.43 2.05
N HIS A 196 0.19 -28.98 0.90
CA HIS A 196 0.99 -30.19 0.72
C HIS A 196 2.19 -29.86 -0.16
N SER A 197 3.29 -29.43 0.44
CA SER A 197 4.47 -28.98 -0.28
C SER A 197 5.64 -29.93 -0.16
N LEU A 198 6.40 -30.02 -1.24
CA LEU A 198 7.78 -30.53 -1.21
C LEU A 198 8.73 -29.34 -1.35
N LEU A 199 9.74 -29.32 -0.48
CA LEU A 199 10.87 -28.41 -0.62
C LEU A 199 11.88 -29.12 -1.54
N LEU A 200 12.07 -28.60 -2.72
CA LEU A 200 13.09 -29.03 -3.66
C LEU A 200 14.42 -28.43 -3.21
N LYS A 201 15.39 -29.29 -2.97
CA LYS A 201 16.71 -28.86 -2.56
C LYS A 201 17.54 -28.45 -3.76
N GLU A 202 18.47 -27.55 -3.53
CA GLU A 202 19.41 -27.06 -4.52
C GLU A 202 19.91 -28.16 -5.45
N SER A 203 19.87 -27.93 -6.74
CA SER A 203 20.35 -28.83 -7.77
C SER A 203 21.23 -28.08 -8.75
N GLY A 204 22.53 -28.33 -8.68
CA GLY A 204 23.51 -27.66 -9.54
C GLY A 204 23.56 -26.17 -9.31
N THR A 205 23.16 -25.38 -10.30
CA THR A 205 23.13 -23.90 -10.27
C THR A 205 21.81 -23.33 -9.75
N LEU A 206 20.77 -24.15 -9.60
CA LEU A 206 19.43 -23.73 -9.20
C LEU A 206 19.29 -23.64 -7.68
N SER A 207 18.57 -22.65 -7.20
CA SER A 207 18.25 -22.46 -5.79
C SER A 207 17.21 -23.48 -5.29
N ASP A 208 16.92 -23.44 -3.99
CA ASP A 208 15.82 -24.19 -3.41
C ASP A 208 14.48 -23.78 -4.02
N GLY A 209 13.65 -24.76 -4.33
CA GLY A 209 12.32 -24.55 -4.90
C GLY A 209 11.22 -25.14 -4.03
N ARG A 210 9.96 -24.90 -4.43
CA ARG A 210 8.79 -25.49 -3.78
C ARG A 210 7.85 -26.07 -4.83
N LEU A 211 7.42 -27.30 -4.62
CA LEU A 211 6.43 -27.98 -5.44
C LEU A 211 5.17 -28.24 -4.61
N CYS A 212 4.02 -27.83 -5.12
CA CYS A 212 2.73 -28.08 -4.49
C CYS A 212 2.12 -29.36 -5.03
N LEU A 213 1.70 -30.24 -4.14
CA LEU A 213 1.08 -31.53 -4.47
C LEU A 213 -0.38 -31.57 -4.03
N ASN A 214 -1.12 -32.52 -4.59
CA ASN A 214 -2.39 -32.89 -4.01
C ASN A 214 -2.20 -33.74 -2.74
N GLN A 215 -3.24 -33.86 -1.92
CA GLN A 215 -3.16 -34.54 -0.63
C GLN A 215 -2.86 -36.05 -0.78
N SER A 216 -3.37 -36.69 -1.80
CA SER A 216 -3.21 -38.11 -2.03
C SER A 216 -1.80 -38.47 -2.42
N GLU A 217 -1.17 -37.67 -3.28
CA GLU A 217 0.23 -37.82 -3.66
C GLU A 217 1.16 -37.58 -2.49
N HIS A 218 0.96 -36.44 -1.78
CA HIS A 218 1.77 -36.08 -0.64
C HIS A 218 1.79 -37.17 0.45
N LYS A 219 0.62 -37.80 0.73
CA LYS A 219 0.54 -38.88 1.73
C LYS A 219 1.31 -40.14 1.33
N ARG A 220 1.33 -40.47 0.05
CA ARG A 220 2.00 -41.69 -0.47
C ARG A 220 3.54 -41.59 -0.51
N LEU A 221 4.05 -40.37 -0.57
CA LEU A 221 5.48 -40.14 -0.67
C LEU A 221 6.19 -40.34 0.69
N PRO A 222 7.46 -40.73 0.70
CA PRO A 222 8.30 -40.67 1.89
C PRO A 222 8.63 -39.22 2.27
N ASN A 223 9.16 -39.03 3.47
CA ASN A 223 9.50 -37.66 3.94
C ASN A 223 10.63 -37.03 3.13
N LYS A 224 11.53 -37.83 2.56
CA LYS A 224 12.64 -37.40 1.70
C LYS A 224 12.75 -38.36 0.53
N GLY A 225 13.18 -37.87 -0.62
CA GLY A 225 13.34 -38.68 -1.81
C GLY A 225 13.81 -37.85 -2.99
N TRP A 226 13.55 -38.38 -4.18
CA TRP A 226 13.90 -37.77 -5.44
C TRP A 226 12.65 -37.57 -6.30
N VAL A 227 12.61 -36.45 -7.00
CA VAL A 227 11.56 -36.12 -7.97
C VAL A 227 12.22 -35.68 -9.27
N TYR A 228 11.65 -36.11 -10.39
CA TYR A 228 12.00 -35.59 -11.70
C TYR A 228 11.03 -34.50 -12.07
N VAL A 229 11.54 -33.32 -12.38
CA VAL A 229 10.76 -32.14 -12.70
C VAL A 229 11.03 -31.77 -14.15
N LYS A 230 9.97 -31.74 -14.96
CA LYS A 230 10.02 -31.30 -16.35
C LYS A 230 9.68 -29.82 -16.40
N GLY A 231 10.41 -29.08 -17.24
CA GLY A 231 10.17 -27.66 -17.42
C GLY A 231 11.10 -27.04 -18.44
N SER A 232 11.11 -25.73 -18.45
CA SER A 232 11.97 -24.94 -19.32
C SER A 232 13.11 -24.29 -18.52
N GLU A 233 14.33 -24.44 -18.99
CA GLU A 233 15.56 -23.90 -18.38
C GLU A 233 16.10 -22.73 -19.21
N SER A 234 16.68 -21.74 -18.52
CA SER A 234 17.42 -20.64 -19.12
C SER A 234 18.58 -20.20 -18.20
N GLY A 235 19.39 -19.26 -18.63
CA GLY A 235 20.46 -18.66 -17.81
C GLY A 235 19.95 -17.88 -16.57
N PHE A 236 18.63 -17.77 -16.35
CA PHE A 236 18.03 -17.05 -15.23
C PHE A 236 17.32 -17.96 -14.23
N GLY A 237 16.96 -19.18 -14.65
CA GLY A 237 16.27 -20.15 -13.80
C GLY A 237 15.54 -21.22 -14.57
N PHE A 238 14.66 -21.91 -13.84
CA PHE A 238 13.91 -23.04 -14.30
C PHE A 238 12.41 -22.86 -13.99
N ASP A 239 11.55 -22.94 -14.99
CA ASP A 239 10.10 -22.87 -14.85
C ASP A 239 9.51 -24.29 -14.86
N ILE A 240 8.79 -24.64 -13.79
CA ILE A 240 8.25 -25.99 -13.58
C ILE A 240 6.94 -26.14 -14.35
N GLU A 241 6.90 -27.07 -15.29
CA GLU A 241 5.69 -27.42 -16.05
C GLU A 241 5.04 -28.71 -15.57
N GLY A 242 5.82 -29.65 -15.04
CA GLY A 242 5.33 -30.94 -14.56
C GLY A 242 6.35 -31.71 -13.72
N TYR A 243 5.90 -32.78 -13.12
CA TYR A 243 6.78 -33.64 -12.29
C TYR A 243 6.37 -35.09 -12.35
N ARG A 244 7.32 -35.98 -12.05
CA ARG A 244 7.08 -37.41 -11.84
C ARG A 244 7.95 -37.97 -10.72
N PHE A 245 7.39 -38.90 -9.98
CA PHE A 245 8.12 -39.69 -8.99
C PHE A 245 8.51 -41.04 -9.58
N ARG A 246 9.67 -41.53 -9.22
CA ARG A 246 10.11 -42.87 -9.55
C ARG A 246 10.07 -43.76 -8.33
#